data_b85f4f347a82e5eca25c141560633c59
#
_entry.id   b85f4f347a82e5eca25c141560633c59
#
_cell.length_a   1.000
_cell.length_b   1.000
_cell.length_c   1.000
_cell.angle_alpha   90.00
_cell.angle_beta   90.00
_cell.angle_gamma   90.00
#
_symmetry.space_group_name_H-M   'P 1'
#
loop_
_entity.id
_entity.type
_entity.pdbx_description
1 polymer ?
#
loop_
_entity_poly.entity_id
_entity_poly.type
_entity_poly.pdbx_seq_one_letter_code
_entity_poly.pdbx_strand_id
1 'polypeptide(L)'
;MHAFFLLVFLWIAPGVLAQPATDTVASSSLPALHFNGQLAAWSGVQAAAVPVWMAGGRFVPTLTGSSKPGGRAVWDMETSLNINGSLGWSRDSLASYTGRIKPYRIWIRYSTSRFELRAGLQKMNFGAAKMLRPLMWFDGMDIRDPLQLTDGVYGLLSRYYFAGNATLWAWALAGNHRPKGYEWVGTARLKPELGGRVQLPAGPGEVGISYHYREADPRNSLIAGAAQYTRSSLAENRMGFDGKWDVGVGLWVEGSLTALEKDRQLLLPTRTDMLNLGMDYTFPLGNGLGLTLEYFRYHAGDRFFTGGAGANVLASMASYPLSLIDNVSVMTFCIPSPGRTLWMNYLSWSRTYDQLSVYLIGFISPEDIALPVMALQRGSNGFAGKGIQLMLSYNF
;
A
#
# COMPACT_ATOMS: atom_id res chain seq x y z
N MET A 1 -11.51 4.09 41.94
CA MET A 1 -12.08 5.28 41.25
C MET A 1 -12.33 4.84 39.80
N HIS A 2 -13.59 4.56 39.48
CA HIS A 2 -14.01 4.11 38.14
C HIS A 2 -14.17 5.33 37.23
N ALA A 3 -13.31 5.49 36.26
CA ALA A 3 -13.49 6.46 35.19
C ALA A 3 -14.26 5.80 34.04
N PHE A 4 -15.55 6.06 33.98
CA PHE A 4 -16.40 5.79 32.82
C PHE A 4 -16.01 6.77 31.72
N PHE A 5 -15.39 6.28 30.65
CA PHE A 5 -15.25 7.04 29.42
C PHE A 5 -16.56 6.92 28.63
N LEU A 6 -17.35 7.99 28.69
CA LEU A 6 -18.55 8.20 27.88
C LEU A 6 -18.11 8.48 26.45
N LEU A 7 -18.33 7.54 25.54
CA LEU A 7 -18.25 7.77 24.09
C LEU A 7 -19.47 8.61 23.68
N VAL A 8 -19.27 9.90 23.51
CA VAL A 8 -20.28 10.81 22.96
C VAL A 8 -20.37 10.57 21.46
N PHE A 9 -21.36 9.80 21.04
CA PHE A 9 -21.82 9.76 19.66
C PHE A 9 -22.56 11.06 19.36
N LEU A 10 -21.92 11.98 18.65
CA LEU A 10 -22.61 13.13 18.05
C LEU A 10 -23.46 12.60 16.89
N TRP A 11 -24.75 12.51 17.12
CA TRP A 11 -25.76 12.30 16.10
C TRP A 11 -25.82 13.56 15.22
N ILE A 12 -25.17 13.56 14.06
CA ILE A 12 -25.45 14.52 13.00
C ILE A 12 -26.46 13.81 12.08
N ALA A 13 -27.74 14.09 12.27
CA ALA A 13 -28.79 13.69 11.33
C ALA A 13 -28.58 14.49 10.04
N PRO A 14 -28.41 13.86 8.86
CA PRO A 14 -28.49 14.59 7.60
C PRO A 14 -29.94 14.93 7.34
N GLY A 15 -30.26 16.20 7.36
CA GLY A 15 -31.53 16.69 6.87
C GLY A 15 -31.69 16.37 5.38
N VAL A 16 -32.62 15.46 5.07
CA VAL A 16 -33.03 15.18 3.69
C VAL A 16 -33.83 16.40 3.20
N LEU A 17 -33.15 17.29 2.48
CA LEU A 17 -33.82 18.28 1.63
C LEU A 17 -34.14 17.62 0.29
N ALA A 18 -35.38 17.23 0.09
CA ALA A 18 -35.91 16.86 -1.20
C ALA A 18 -35.78 18.04 -2.18
N GLN A 19 -34.95 17.88 -3.20
CA GLN A 19 -34.90 18.84 -4.31
C GLN A 19 -36.01 18.51 -5.31
N PRO A 20 -36.78 19.50 -5.78
CA PRO A 20 -37.68 19.31 -6.89
C PRO A 20 -36.91 19.17 -8.19
N ALA A 21 -37.30 18.19 -8.99
CA ALA A 21 -36.80 18.01 -10.34
C ALA A 21 -37.20 19.21 -11.21
N THR A 22 -36.19 19.97 -11.64
CA THR A 22 -36.34 20.91 -12.76
C THR A 22 -35.23 20.62 -13.74
N ASP A 23 -35.59 19.96 -14.84
CA ASP A 23 -34.80 19.87 -16.04
C ASP A 23 -34.51 21.25 -16.60
N THR A 24 -33.30 21.74 -16.35
CA THR A 24 -32.71 22.82 -17.13
C THR A 24 -31.24 22.48 -17.32
N VAL A 25 -30.87 22.04 -18.52
CA VAL A 25 -29.51 21.88 -18.97
C VAL A 25 -28.82 23.26 -18.99
N ALA A 26 -28.32 23.65 -17.83
CA ALA A 26 -27.33 24.70 -17.72
C ALA A 26 -25.97 24.00 -17.61
N SER A 27 -25.17 24.12 -18.64
CA SER A 27 -23.74 23.71 -18.57
C SER A 27 -23.02 24.61 -17.54
N SER A 28 -23.12 24.24 -16.27
CA SER A 28 -22.35 24.90 -15.23
C SER A 28 -20.86 24.56 -15.44
N SER A 29 -20.07 25.58 -15.76
CA SER A 29 -18.61 25.50 -15.87
C SER A 29 -17.92 25.30 -14.52
N LEU A 30 -18.65 25.20 -13.43
CA LEU A 30 -18.12 24.97 -12.09
C LEU A 30 -17.93 23.47 -11.85
N PRO A 31 -16.81 23.08 -11.22
CA PRO A 31 -16.58 21.67 -10.88
C PRO A 31 -17.63 21.20 -9.88
N ALA A 32 -18.23 20.02 -10.16
CA ALA A 32 -19.04 19.33 -9.17
C ALA A 32 -18.12 18.84 -8.03
N LEU A 33 -18.32 19.37 -6.83
CA LEU A 33 -17.57 18.98 -5.64
C LEU A 33 -18.37 17.95 -4.86
N HIS A 34 -17.70 16.85 -4.51
CA HIS A 34 -18.26 15.78 -3.69
C HIS A 34 -17.41 15.61 -2.43
N PHE A 35 -18.07 15.60 -1.28
CA PHE A 35 -17.44 15.27 -0.02
C PHE A 35 -17.81 13.83 0.35
N ASN A 36 -16.80 13.02 0.59
CA ASN A 36 -16.90 11.63 1.02
C ASN A 36 -15.77 11.31 1.99
N GLY A 37 -15.75 10.13 2.51
CA GLY A 37 -14.67 9.74 3.38
C GLY A 37 -14.85 8.36 3.99
N GLN A 38 -13.86 7.99 4.80
CA GLN A 38 -13.84 6.74 5.52
C GLN A 38 -13.54 7.00 7.00
N LEU A 39 -14.38 6.44 7.86
CA LEU A 39 -14.15 6.36 9.30
C LEU A 39 -13.95 4.90 9.67
N ALA A 40 -12.81 4.55 10.29
CA ALA A 40 -12.55 3.22 10.79
C ALA A 40 -12.22 3.25 12.28
N ALA A 41 -12.67 2.24 13.01
CA ALA A 41 -12.32 2.02 14.40
C ALA A 41 -11.98 0.53 14.59
N TRP A 42 -10.98 0.26 15.40
CA TRP A 42 -10.59 -1.13 15.71
C TRP A 42 -10.27 -1.30 17.18
N SER A 43 -10.50 -2.50 17.66
CA SER A 43 -10.07 -2.95 18.99
C SER A 43 -9.61 -4.39 18.90
N GLY A 44 -8.63 -4.75 19.72
CA GLY A 44 -8.09 -6.10 19.71
C GLY A 44 -7.27 -6.41 20.94
N VAL A 45 -6.88 -7.68 21.05
CA VAL A 45 -6.03 -8.19 22.10
C VAL A 45 -4.89 -9.01 21.48
N GLN A 46 -3.68 -8.76 21.95
CA GLN A 46 -2.51 -9.60 21.67
C GLN A 46 -2.26 -10.50 22.88
N ALA A 47 -2.20 -11.81 22.62
CA ALA A 47 -1.88 -12.82 23.63
C ALA A 47 -0.35 -12.85 23.80
N ALA A 48 0.13 -12.23 24.85
CA ALA A 48 1.52 -12.29 25.33
C ALA A 48 1.52 -12.82 26.76
N ALA A 49 2.69 -12.94 27.41
CA ALA A 49 2.77 -13.32 28.83
C ALA A 49 1.90 -12.40 29.71
N VAL A 50 1.80 -11.13 29.34
CA VAL A 50 0.81 -10.17 29.83
C VAL A 50 0.02 -9.68 28.60
N PRO A 51 -1.29 -9.92 28.53
CA PRO A 51 -2.10 -9.51 27.39
C PRO A 51 -2.03 -7.99 27.16
N VAL A 52 -1.88 -7.59 25.91
CA VAL A 52 -1.90 -6.19 25.49
C VAL A 52 -3.19 -5.94 24.73
N TRP A 53 -4.00 -5.04 25.26
CA TRP A 53 -5.19 -4.55 24.62
C TRP A 53 -4.85 -3.35 23.75
N MET A 54 -5.44 -3.28 22.56
CA MET A 54 -5.24 -2.19 21.64
C MET A 54 -6.58 -1.67 21.16
N ALA A 55 -6.67 -0.35 20.99
CA ALA A 55 -7.79 0.27 20.30
C ALA A 55 -7.27 1.44 19.47
N GLY A 56 -7.95 1.73 18.39
CA GLY A 56 -7.56 2.84 17.53
C GLY A 56 -8.67 3.27 16.61
N GLY A 57 -8.42 4.38 15.93
CA GLY A 57 -9.33 4.94 14.95
C GLY A 57 -8.57 5.64 13.83
N ARG A 58 -9.26 5.78 12.70
CA ARG A 58 -8.79 6.46 11.52
C ARG A 58 -9.93 7.20 10.85
N PHE A 59 -9.67 8.42 10.43
CA PHE A 59 -10.59 9.24 9.68
C PHE A 59 -9.91 9.78 8.43
N VAL A 60 -10.47 9.50 7.27
CA VAL A 60 -9.96 9.94 5.96
C VAL A 60 -11.04 10.75 5.26
N PRO A 61 -11.22 12.05 5.60
CA PRO A 61 -12.09 12.93 4.84
C PRO A 61 -11.51 13.21 3.47
N THR A 62 -12.33 13.19 2.44
CA THR A 62 -11.94 13.34 1.03
C THR A 62 -12.88 14.31 0.33
N LEU A 63 -12.32 15.32 -0.33
CA LEU A 63 -13.00 16.21 -1.23
C LEU A 63 -12.52 15.92 -2.65
N THR A 64 -13.45 15.58 -3.53
CA THR A 64 -13.19 15.36 -4.95
C THR A 64 -13.91 16.38 -5.80
N GLY A 65 -13.35 16.70 -6.95
CA GLY A 65 -13.97 17.59 -7.92
C GLY A 65 -13.69 17.15 -9.34
N SER A 66 -14.65 17.33 -10.23
CA SER A 66 -14.52 17.04 -11.66
C SER A 66 -15.16 18.14 -12.50
N SER A 67 -14.50 18.51 -13.59
CA SER A 67 -14.99 19.52 -14.55
C SER A 67 -14.63 19.12 -15.99
N LYS A 68 -15.51 19.40 -16.94
CA LYS A 68 -15.33 19.09 -18.37
C LYS A 68 -15.48 20.37 -19.23
N PRO A 69 -14.58 21.34 -19.11
CA PRO A 69 -14.68 22.55 -19.93
C PRO A 69 -14.47 22.17 -21.41
N GLY A 70 -15.45 22.50 -22.27
CA GLY A 70 -15.36 22.28 -23.72
C GLY A 70 -15.45 20.81 -24.19
N GLY A 71 -15.79 19.84 -23.31
CA GLY A 71 -16.17 18.47 -23.67
C GLY A 71 -15.06 17.51 -24.09
N ARG A 72 -13.82 17.96 -24.33
CA ARG A 72 -12.70 17.13 -24.84
C ARG A 72 -11.69 16.74 -23.76
N ALA A 73 -11.58 17.51 -22.71
CA ALA A 73 -10.67 17.29 -21.61
C ALA A 73 -11.42 17.25 -20.29
N VAL A 74 -10.94 16.46 -19.35
CA VAL A 74 -11.47 16.35 -17.99
C VAL A 74 -10.40 16.85 -17.03
N TRP A 75 -10.82 17.71 -16.12
CA TRP A 75 -10.04 18.11 -14.96
C TRP A 75 -10.63 17.47 -13.71
N ASP A 76 -9.80 16.74 -12.97
CA ASP A 76 -10.18 16.15 -11.71
C ASP A 76 -9.23 16.60 -10.62
N MET A 77 -9.73 16.64 -9.40
CA MET A 77 -8.92 16.90 -8.21
C MET A 77 -9.36 16.04 -7.04
N GLU A 78 -8.44 15.78 -6.14
CA GLU A 78 -8.71 15.14 -4.86
C GLU A 78 -7.86 15.82 -3.78
N THR A 79 -8.51 16.11 -2.65
CA THR A 79 -7.84 16.54 -1.43
C THR A 79 -8.34 15.68 -0.28
N SER A 80 -7.42 14.98 0.40
CA SER A 80 -7.75 14.15 1.56
C SER A 80 -6.65 14.17 2.62
N LEU A 81 -7.08 13.94 3.87
CA LEU A 81 -6.23 13.84 5.04
C LEU A 81 -6.36 12.43 5.63
N ASN A 82 -5.30 11.94 6.27
CA ASN A 82 -5.33 10.73 7.09
C ASN A 82 -5.05 11.13 8.52
N ILE A 83 -6.09 11.06 9.35
CA ILE A 83 -6.06 11.32 10.78
C ILE A 83 -6.20 9.97 11.46
N ASN A 84 -5.18 9.52 12.19
CA ASN A 84 -5.24 8.23 12.85
C ASN A 84 -4.57 8.27 14.21
N GLY A 85 -5.01 7.37 15.10
CA GLY A 85 -4.41 7.19 16.40
C GLY A 85 -4.73 5.81 16.97
N SER A 86 -3.86 5.34 17.85
CA SER A 86 -4.04 4.09 18.57
C SER A 86 -3.49 4.18 19.98
N LEU A 87 -4.09 3.40 20.88
CA LEU A 87 -3.73 3.22 22.26
C LEU A 87 -3.48 1.73 22.51
N GLY A 88 -2.46 1.42 23.27
CA GLY A 88 -2.20 0.09 23.80
C GLY A 88 -2.06 0.14 25.31
N TRP A 89 -2.65 -0.80 26.02
CA TRP A 89 -2.55 -0.90 27.48
C TRP A 89 -2.40 -2.34 27.93
N SER A 90 -1.72 -2.52 29.05
CA SER A 90 -1.47 -3.79 29.69
C SER A 90 -1.51 -3.61 31.21
N ARG A 91 -2.23 -4.49 31.91
CA ARG A 91 -2.38 -4.45 33.38
C ARG A 91 -2.67 -3.03 33.92
N ASP A 92 -3.69 -2.38 33.40
CA ASP A 92 -4.15 -1.05 33.81
C ASP A 92 -3.14 0.11 33.58
N SER A 93 -2.05 -0.16 32.87
CA SER A 93 -1.06 0.86 32.49
C SER A 93 -1.09 1.11 30.98
N LEU A 94 -0.95 2.39 30.59
CA LEU A 94 -0.79 2.77 29.18
C LEU A 94 0.59 2.29 28.70
N ALA A 95 0.60 1.30 27.79
CA ALA A 95 1.82 0.73 27.24
C ALA A 95 2.34 1.52 26.03
N SER A 96 1.42 2.07 25.22
CA SER A 96 1.77 2.85 24.03
C SER A 96 0.63 3.77 23.62
N TYR A 97 0.97 4.88 22.97
CA TYR A 97 0.01 5.69 22.23
C TYR A 97 0.65 6.23 20.96
N THR A 98 -0.14 6.35 19.92
CA THR A 98 0.29 7.02 18.68
C THR A 98 -0.83 7.89 18.17
N GLY A 99 -0.47 9.01 17.57
CA GLY A 99 -1.41 9.88 16.87
C GLY A 99 -0.70 10.56 15.71
N ARG A 100 -1.35 10.62 14.58
CA ARG A 100 -0.77 11.25 13.38
C ARG A 100 -1.86 11.88 12.53
N ILE A 101 -1.55 13.08 12.04
CA ILE A 101 -2.30 13.75 10.97
C ILE A 101 -1.34 13.95 9.82
N LYS A 102 -1.69 13.48 8.64
CA LYS A 102 -0.88 13.65 7.43
C LYS A 102 -1.76 13.89 6.21
N PRO A 103 -1.29 14.68 5.21
CA PRO A 103 -1.89 14.67 3.89
C PRO A 103 -1.94 13.24 3.35
N TYR A 104 -3.06 12.86 2.75
CA TYR A 104 -3.23 11.52 2.17
C TYR A 104 -3.22 11.57 0.66
N ARG A 105 -4.02 12.47 0.06
CA ARG A 105 -4.01 12.78 -1.38
C ARG A 105 -4.20 14.29 -1.53
N ILE A 106 -3.44 14.91 -2.38
CA ILE A 106 -3.61 16.33 -2.80
C ILE A 106 -3.09 16.41 -4.22
N TRP A 107 -3.96 16.23 -5.19
CA TRP A 107 -3.56 16.21 -6.59
C TRP A 107 -4.62 16.83 -7.50
N ILE A 108 -4.15 17.30 -8.65
CA ILE A 108 -4.95 17.72 -9.80
C ILE A 108 -4.57 16.88 -11.01
N ARG A 109 -5.54 16.49 -11.84
CA ARG A 109 -5.35 15.71 -13.04
C ARG A 109 -6.01 16.38 -14.24
N TYR A 110 -5.27 16.47 -15.33
CA TYR A 110 -5.77 16.75 -16.66
C TYR A 110 -5.78 15.48 -17.47
N SER A 111 -6.88 15.14 -18.11
CA SER A 111 -6.99 13.93 -18.92
C SER A 111 -7.77 14.16 -20.20
N THR A 112 -7.33 13.50 -21.26
CA THR A 112 -7.97 13.38 -22.56
C THR A 112 -8.15 11.90 -22.92
N SER A 113 -8.65 11.57 -24.09
CA SER A 113 -8.80 10.18 -24.54
C SER A 113 -7.47 9.40 -24.61
N ARG A 114 -6.32 10.06 -24.76
CA ARG A 114 -5.01 9.41 -24.94
C ARG A 114 -3.91 9.91 -24.01
N PHE A 115 -4.18 10.93 -23.22
CA PHE A 115 -3.15 11.55 -22.40
C PHE A 115 -3.70 11.89 -21.01
N GLU A 116 -2.91 11.59 -19.98
CA GLU A 116 -3.17 11.97 -18.60
C GLU A 116 -1.92 12.65 -18.03
N LEU A 117 -2.13 13.76 -17.32
CA LEU A 117 -1.10 14.45 -16.54
C LEU A 117 -1.65 14.67 -15.15
N ARG A 118 -0.97 14.18 -14.12
CA ARG A 118 -1.36 14.34 -12.72
C ARG A 118 -0.23 14.99 -11.92
N ALA A 119 -0.53 16.00 -11.13
CA ALA A 119 0.43 16.73 -10.30
C ALA A 119 -0.02 16.75 -8.84
N GLY A 120 0.90 16.57 -7.91
CA GLY A 120 0.66 16.64 -6.47
C GLY A 120 0.97 15.35 -5.72
N LEU A 121 0.41 15.22 -4.50
CA LEU A 121 0.51 14.00 -3.67
C LEU A 121 -0.47 12.95 -4.18
N GLN A 122 0.05 11.91 -4.80
CA GLN A 122 -0.73 10.91 -5.51
C GLN A 122 -0.24 9.48 -5.23
N LYS A 123 -1.13 8.51 -5.38
CA LYS A 123 -0.77 7.09 -5.42
C LYS A 123 -0.17 6.77 -6.79
N MET A 124 1.03 6.19 -6.77
CA MET A 124 1.65 5.57 -7.94
C MET A 124 1.86 4.10 -7.66
N ASN A 125 1.27 3.25 -8.49
CA ASN A 125 1.29 1.82 -8.32
C ASN A 125 1.31 1.15 -9.70
N PHE A 126 2.17 0.16 -9.87
CA PHE A 126 2.26 -0.71 -11.04
C PHE A 126 2.83 -2.07 -10.60
N GLY A 127 2.86 -3.04 -11.52
CA GLY A 127 3.24 -4.41 -11.24
C GLY A 127 2.01 -5.31 -11.09
N ALA A 128 2.23 -6.61 -11.19
CA ALA A 128 1.20 -7.63 -11.25
C ALA A 128 1.01 -8.40 -9.93
N ALA A 129 2.04 -8.41 -9.08
CA ALA A 129 2.03 -9.13 -7.80
C ALA A 129 0.98 -8.56 -6.83
N LYS A 130 0.32 -9.44 -6.07
CA LYS A 130 -0.81 -9.10 -5.21
C LYS A 130 -0.42 -8.94 -3.75
N MET A 131 0.39 -9.87 -3.22
CA MET A 131 0.77 -9.90 -1.79
C MET A 131 2.16 -9.34 -1.56
N LEU A 132 3.16 -9.82 -2.30
CA LEU A 132 4.57 -9.49 -2.13
C LEU A 132 5.10 -8.84 -3.41
N ARG A 133 5.14 -7.52 -3.44
CA ARG A 133 5.27 -6.72 -4.67
C ARG A 133 6.68 -6.12 -4.84
N PRO A 134 7.60 -6.71 -5.65
CA PRO A 134 8.91 -6.15 -5.96
C PRO A 134 8.88 -4.71 -6.47
N LEU A 135 7.84 -4.33 -7.21
CA LEU A 135 7.65 -2.99 -7.78
C LEU A 135 6.91 -2.01 -6.87
N MET A 136 6.81 -2.30 -5.58
CA MET A 136 6.29 -1.37 -4.58
C MET A 136 7.33 -0.25 -4.28
N TRP A 137 7.65 0.56 -5.29
CA TRP A 137 8.68 1.60 -5.18
C TRP A 137 8.19 2.89 -4.52
N PHE A 138 6.90 3.20 -4.65
CA PHE A 138 6.35 4.52 -4.30
C PHE A 138 5.30 4.46 -3.20
N ASP A 139 4.84 3.30 -2.85
CA ASP A 139 3.85 3.08 -1.81
C ASP A 139 4.35 2.10 -0.75
N GLY A 140 3.63 2.03 0.36
CA GLY A 140 3.78 1.02 1.38
C GLY A 140 2.38 0.54 1.71
N MET A 141 2.04 -0.67 1.29
CA MET A 141 0.76 -1.30 1.58
C MET A 141 0.99 -2.49 2.50
N ASP A 142 0.24 -2.54 3.59
CA ASP A 142 0.16 -3.74 4.42
C ASP A 142 -1.01 -4.59 3.93
N ILE A 143 -0.72 -5.74 3.33
CA ILE A 143 -1.75 -6.66 2.83
C ILE A 143 -2.64 -7.24 3.94
N ARG A 144 -2.19 -7.17 5.22
CA ARG A 144 -2.93 -7.61 6.39
C ARG A 144 -3.96 -6.59 6.85
N ASP A 145 -3.78 -5.31 6.51
CA ASP A 145 -4.74 -4.24 6.80
C ASP A 145 -5.94 -4.36 5.85
N PRO A 146 -7.16 -4.63 6.32
CA PRO A 146 -8.35 -4.70 5.46
C PRO A 146 -8.60 -3.45 4.65
N LEU A 147 -8.16 -2.29 5.14
CA LEU A 147 -8.34 -1.00 4.46
C LEU A 147 -7.35 -0.80 3.33
N GLN A 148 -6.25 -1.56 3.29
CA GLN A 148 -5.18 -1.54 2.27
C GLN A 148 -4.75 -0.13 1.88
N LEU A 149 -4.64 0.76 2.88
CA LEU A 149 -4.24 2.14 2.63
C LEU A 149 -2.79 2.19 2.17
N THR A 150 -2.57 2.96 1.13
CA THR A 150 -1.24 3.14 0.55
C THR A 150 -0.74 4.55 0.81
N ASP A 151 0.55 4.69 1.07
CA ASP A 151 1.18 6.00 1.04
C ASP A 151 1.18 6.57 -0.40
N GLY A 152 1.41 7.84 -0.54
CA GLY A 152 1.52 8.53 -1.81
C GLY A 152 2.88 9.20 -1.95
N VAL A 153 3.16 9.68 -3.16
CA VAL A 153 4.36 10.46 -3.48
C VAL A 153 3.97 11.80 -4.10
N TYR A 154 4.75 12.84 -3.76
CA TYR A 154 4.64 14.13 -4.40
C TYR A 154 5.36 14.09 -5.74
N GLY A 155 4.70 14.54 -6.80
CA GLY A 155 5.33 14.64 -8.10
C GLY A 155 4.36 14.88 -9.24
N LEU A 156 4.93 14.84 -10.43
CA LEU A 156 4.26 14.91 -11.71
C LEU A 156 4.30 13.51 -12.33
N LEU A 157 3.14 13.00 -12.78
CA LEU A 157 3.00 11.76 -13.52
C LEU A 157 2.28 12.03 -14.84
N SER A 158 2.91 11.65 -15.93
CA SER A 158 2.36 11.69 -17.28
C SER A 158 2.12 10.27 -17.78
N ARG A 159 1.00 10.04 -18.45
CA ARG A 159 0.67 8.77 -19.13
C ARG A 159 0.18 9.05 -20.53
N TYR A 160 0.67 8.27 -21.47
CA TYR A 160 0.18 8.30 -22.86
C TYR A 160 -0.30 6.90 -23.28
N TYR A 161 -1.49 6.85 -23.85
CA TYR A 161 -2.17 5.63 -24.28
C TYR A 161 -2.16 5.55 -25.79
N PHE A 162 -1.44 4.59 -26.33
CA PHE A 162 -1.36 4.32 -27.79
C PHE A 162 -2.59 3.54 -28.27
N ALA A 163 -2.89 3.66 -29.55
CA ALA A 163 -4.03 2.95 -30.16
C ALA A 163 -3.93 1.40 -30.05
N GLY A 164 -2.71 0.87 -29.96
CA GLY A 164 -2.45 -0.58 -29.79
C GLY A 164 -2.41 -1.04 -28.32
N ASN A 165 -3.07 -0.34 -27.39
CA ASN A 165 -3.10 -0.63 -25.95
C ASN A 165 -1.71 -0.60 -25.25
N ALA A 166 -0.66 -0.13 -25.94
CA ALA A 166 0.60 0.18 -25.30
C ALA A 166 0.44 1.44 -24.43
N THR A 167 1.15 1.52 -23.32
CA THR A 167 1.17 2.73 -22.48
C THR A 167 2.60 3.16 -22.19
N LEU A 168 2.81 4.47 -22.18
CA LEU A 168 4.06 5.09 -21.76
C LEU A 168 3.78 5.98 -20.54
N TRP A 169 4.52 5.77 -19.47
CA TRP A 169 4.49 6.60 -18.28
C TRP A 169 5.82 7.32 -18.13
N ALA A 170 5.77 8.55 -17.67
CA ALA A 170 6.93 9.30 -17.22
C ALA A 170 6.60 10.03 -15.93
N TRP A 171 7.55 10.08 -15.00
CA TRP A 171 7.36 10.78 -13.72
C TRP A 171 8.59 11.56 -13.30
N ALA A 172 8.33 12.67 -12.60
CA ALA A 172 9.30 13.46 -11.88
C ALA A 172 8.76 13.68 -10.46
N LEU A 173 9.46 13.17 -9.44
CA LEU A 173 9.03 13.25 -8.05
C LEU A 173 9.94 14.21 -7.28
N ALA A 174 9.39 14.88 -6.27
CA ALA A 174 10.15 15.78 -5.41
C ALA A 174 9.52 15.83 -4.00
N GLY A 175 10.34 16.05 -2.98
CA GLY A 175 9.85 16.18 -1.60
C GLY A 175 9.59 14.87 -0.85
N ASN A 176 9.96 13.72 -1.41
CA ASN A 176 9.73 12.40 -0.84
C ASN A 176 10.94 11.90 -0.04
N HIS A 177 11.22 12.50 1.11
CA HIS A 177 12.46 12.24 1.85
C HIS A 177 12.45 10.94 2.67
N ARG A 178 11.28 10.40 3.01
CA ARG A 178 11.18 9.17 3.82
C ARG A 178 11.41 7.94 2.94
N PRO A 179 12.08 6.90 3.48
CA PRO A 179 12.17 5.63 2.78
C PRO A 179 10.79 5.10 2.39
N LYS A 180 10.63 4.62 1.16
CA LYS A 180 9.40 4.09 0.55
C LYS A 180 9.59 2.60 0.24
N GLY A 181 8.50 1.82 0.27
CA GLY A 181 8.55 0.40 -0.07
C GLY A 181 9.70 -0.35 0.62
N TYR A 182 10.60 -0.92 -0.16
CA TYR A 182 11.78 -1.66 0.32
C TYR A 182 13.04 -0.80 0.47
N GLU A 183 12.93 0.51 0.45
CA GLU A 183 14.08 1.40 0.60
C GLU A 183 14.71 1.33 2.00
N TRP A 184 16.01 1.20 2.06
CA TRP A 184 16.81 1.33 3.28
C TRP A 184 17.07 2.79 3.64
N VAL A 185 17.15 3.64 2.62
CA VAL A 185 17.62 5.03 2.68
C VAL A 185 16.61 5.92 1.98
N GLY A 186 16.28 7.04 2.58
CA GLY A 186 15.38 8.02 1.98
C GLY A 186 16.03 8.81 0.85
N THR A 187 15.23 9.53 0.08
CA THR A 187 15.73 10.41 -0.99
C THR A 187 16.36 11.69 -0.41
N ALA A 188 17.44 12.15 -1.01
CA ALA A 188 18.14 13.36 -0.63
C ALA A 188 17.23 14.60 -0.79
N ARG A 189 17.37 15.57 0.11
CA ARG A 189 16.56 16.79 0.10
C ARG A 189 16.79 17.58 -1.18
N LEU A 190 15.71 18.14 -1.74
CA LEU A 190 15.72 19.00 -2.93
C LEU A 190 16.25 18.31 -4.21
N LYS A 191 16.43 16.99 -4.18
CA LYS A 191 16.81 16.22 -5.37
C LYS A 191 15.58 15.58 -5.98
N PRO A 192 15.35 15.78 -7.30
CA PRO A 192 14.26 15.13 -8.00
C PRO A 192 14.54 13.63 -8.19
N GLU A 193 13.48 12.85 -8.21
CA GLU A 193 13.48 11.45 -8.63
C GLU A 193 12.84 11.40 -10.01
N LEU A 194 13.44 10.70 -10.94
CA LEU A 194 12.97 10.63 -12.34
C LEU A 194 12.80 9.19 -12.78
N GLY A 195 11.83 8.94 -13.63
CA GLY A 195 11.67 7.61 -14.19
C GLY A 195 10.55 7.50 -15.20
N GLY A 196 10.40 6.29 -15.70
CA GLY A 196 9.37 5.97 -16.68
C GLY A 196 9.07 4.48 -16.75
N ARG A 197 8.00 4.15 -17.44
CA ARG A 197 7.53 2.79 -17.67
C ARG A 197 6.91 2.69 -19.07
N VAL A 198 7.24 1.59 -19.73
CA VAL A 198 6.57 1.16 -20.95
C VAL A 198 5.82 -0.13 -20.62
N GLN A 199 4.56 -0.20 -21.03
CA GLN A 199 3.72 -1.38 -20.88
C GLN A 199 3.14 -1.74 -22.25
N LEU A 200 3.25 -3.00 -22.60
CA LEU A 200 2.87 -3.54 -23.91
C LEU A 200 1.93 -4.73 -23.74
N PRO A 201 0.90 -4.89 -24.60
CA PRO A 201 0.14 -6.12 -24.66
C PRO A 201 1.04 -7.28 -25.11
N ALA A 202 0.85 -8.46 -24.52
CA ALA A 202 1.62 -9.67 -24.81
C ALA A 202 0.73 -10.90 -24.80
N GLY A 203 0.14 -11.22 -25.96
CA GLY A 203 -0.85 -12.30 -26.11
C GLY A 203 -2.10 -12.05 -25.25
N PRO A 204 -2.53 -13.01 -24.40
CA PRO A 204 -3.69 -12.84 -23.51
C PRO A 204 -3.34 -12.05 -22.24
N GLY A 205 -2.27 -11.26 -22.25
CA GLY A 205 -1.77 -10.53 -21.11
C GLY A 205 -1.00 -9.27 -21.49
N GLU A 206 -0.15 -8.83 -20.59
CA GLU A 206 0.65 -7.62 -20.72
C GLU A 206 2.02 -7.79 -20.07
N VAL A 207 3.01 -7.03 -20.55
CA VAL A 207 4.35 -6.94 -19.98
C VAL A 207 4.74 -5.49 -19.78
N GLY A 208 5.54 -5.22 -18.76
CA GLY A 208 6.00 -3.89 -18.44
C GLY A 208 7.48 -3.84 -18.06
N ILE A 209 8.14 -2.76 -18.45
CA ILE A 209 9.50 -2.43 -18.03
C ILE A 209 9.49 -1.04 -17.44
N SER A 210 10.15 -0.88 -16.30
CA SER A 210 10.20 0.36 -15.54
C SER A 210 11.64 0.72 -15.20
N TYR A 211 11.94 2.02 -15.19
CA TYR A 211 13.23 2.55 -14.73
C TYR A 211 12.99 3.73 -13.80
N HIS A 212 13.80 3.83 -12.75
CA HIS A 212 13.74 4.92 -11.79
C HIS A 212 15.13 5.30 -11.31
N TYR A 213 15.42 6.59 -11.31
CA TYR A 213 16.64 7.18 -10.79
C TYR A 213 16.33 8.12 -9.64
N ARG A 214 17.12 8.05 -8.58
CA ARG A 214 17.10 9.01 -7.48
C ARG A 214 18.49 9.22 -6.87
N GLU A 215 18.64 10.28 -6.10
CA GLU A 215 19.76 10.46 -5.20
C GLU A 215 19.31 10.12 -3.76
N ALA A 216 19.92 9.10 -3.15
CA ALA A 216 19.62 8.64 -1.80
C ALA A 216 20.50 9.38 -0.77
N ASP A 217 19.93 9.78 0.37
CA ASP A 217 20.69 10.39 1.48
C ASP A 217 20.96 9.33 2.56
N PRO A 218 22.19 8.80 2.67
CA PRO A 218 22.53 7.76 3.64
C PRO A 218 22.32 8.19 5.10
N ARG A 219 22.31 9.49 5.40
CA ARG A 219 22.00 10.03 6.74
C ARG A 219 20.53 9.87 7.11
N ASN A 220 19.66 9.77 6.11
CA ASN A 220 18.23 9.50 6.27
C ASN A 220 17.94 8.00 6.07
N SER A 221 18.56 7.18 6.91
CA SER A 221 18.48 5.72 6.87
C SER A 221 17.70 5.18 8.07
N LEU A 222 17.11 4.01 7.87
CA LEU A 222 16.50 3.21 8.95
C LEU A 222 17.54 2.50 9.83
N ILE A 223 18.83 2.62 9.48
CA ILE A 223 19.93 1.94 10.16
C ILE A 223 20.48 2.83 11.26
N ALA A 224 20.72 2.25 12.42
CA ALA A 224 21.34 2.93 13.56
C ALA A 224 22.75 3.47 13.18
N GLY A 225 23.09 4.69 13.62
CA GLY A 225 24.36 5.33 13.33
C GLY A 225 24.49 6.02 11.98
N ALA A 226 23.44 6.02 11.15
CA ALA A 226 23.45 6.64 9.83
C ALA A 226 23.76 8.16 9.83
N ALA A 227 23.44 8.86 10.92
CA ALA A 227 23.67 10.31 11.04
C ALA A 227 25.17 10.72 10.98
N GLN A 228 26.11 9.79 11.15
CA GLN A 228 27.54 10.03 11.09
C GLN A 228 28.13 10.07 9.69
N TYR A 229 27.36 9.71 8.66
CA TYR A 229 27.86 9.76 7.28
C TYR A 229 28.08 11.19 6.79
N THR A 230 29.20 11.40 6.12
CA THR A 230 29.59 12.72 5.59
C THR A 230 28.96 13.01 4.24
N ARG A 231 28.73 11.99 3.41
CA ARG A 231 28.06 12.17 2.10
C ARG A 231 26.56 12.29 2.28
N SER A 232 25.99 13.26 1.58
CA SER A 232 24.55 13.56 1.60
C SER A 232 23.78 13.03 0.40
N SER A 233 24.48 12.42 -0.57
CA SER A 233 23.88 11.96 -1.81
C SER A 233 24.64 10.80 -2.40
N LEU A 234 23.93 9.73 -2.74
CA LEU A 234 24.39 8.55 -3.44
C LEU A 234 23.42 8.26 -4.60
N ALA A 235 23.97 8.05 -5.80
CA ALA A 235 23.15 7.70 -6.95
C ALA A 235 22.51 6.31 -6.76
N GLU A 236 21.22 6.20 -7.02
CA GLU A 236 20.50 4.93 -7.00
C GLU A 236 19.69 4.79 -8.29
N ASN A 237 19.89 3.64 -8.94
CA ASN A 237 19.18 3.25 -10.16
C ASN A 237 18.33 2.01 -9.85
N ARG A 238 17.09 1.99 -10.33
CA ARG A 238 16.19 0.85 -10.25
C ARG A 238 15.71 0.45 -11.63
N MET A 239 15.71 -0.83 -11.89
CA MET A 239 15.07 -1.45 -13.05
C MET A 239 13.99 -2.41 -12.57
N GLY A 240 12.84 -2.38 -13.20
CA GLY A 240 11.71 -3.25 -12.89
C GLY A 240 11.15 -3.88 -14.15
N PHE A 241 10.67 -5.09 -14.00
CA PHE A 241 9.90 -5.78 -15.03
C PHE A 241 8.71 -6.49 -14.41
N ASP A 242 7.65 -6.61 -15.15
CA ASP A 242 6.48 -7.40 -14.77
C ASP A 242 5.76 -7.93 -16.00
N GLY A 243 5.02 -8.99 -15.80
CA GLY A 243 4.11 -9.54 -16.79
C GLY A 243 2.96 -10.26 -16.11
N LYS A 244 1.80 -10.20 -16.74
CA LYS A 244 0.58 -10.87 -16.27
C LYS A 244 -0.17 -11.45 -17.43
N TRP A 245 -0.61 -12.70 -17.31
CA TRP A 245 -1.38 -13.43 -18.31
C TRP A 245 -2.57 -14.11 -17.66
N ASP A 246 -3.67 -14.16 -18.41
CA ASP A 246 -4.85 -14.94 -18.07
C ASP A 246 -5.04 -16.02 -19.15
N VAL A 247 -4.70 -17.25 -18.79
CA VAL A 247 -4.78 -18.44 -19.64
C VAL A 247 -5.69 -19.50 -19.02
N GLY A 248 -6.79 -19.06 -18.41
CA GLY A 248 -7.67 -19.87 -17.58
C GLY A 248 -7.20 -19.97 -16.14
N VAL A 249 -5.92 -19.70 -15.89
CA VAL A 249 -5.28 -19.45 -14.60
C VAL A 249 -4.58 -18.11 -14.74
N GLY A 250 -4.75 -17.22 -13.78
CA GLY A 250 -3.98 -15.98 -13.72
C GLY A 250 -2.55 -16.30 -13.35
N LEU A 251 -1.58 -15.86 -14.16
CA LEU A 251 -0.15 -16.02 -13.92
C LEU A 251 0.54 -14.67 -13.97
N TRP A 252 1.54 -14.47 -13.11
CA TRP A 252 2.37 -13.26 -13.16
C TRP A 252 3.80 -13.51 -12.75
N VAL A 253 4.64 -12.63 -13.23
CA VAL A 253 6.02 -12.46 -12.80
C VAL A 253 6.27 -10.98 -12.54
N GLU A 254 7.01 -10.66 -11.47
CA GLU A 254 7.41 -9.30 -11.14
C GLU A 254 8.82 -9.31 -10.58
N GLY A 255 9.67 -8.41 -11.04
CA GLY A 255 11.05 -8.32 -10.56
C GLY A 255 11.55 -6.89 -10.47
N SER A 256 12.49 -6.67 -9.56
CA SER A 256 13.13 -5.39 -9.33
C SER A 256 14.62 -5.57 -9.04
N LEU A 257 15.45 -4.75 -9.68
CA LEU A 257 16.89 -4.63 -9.46
C LEU A 257 17.19 -3.22 -9.00
N THR A 258 17.82 -3.06 -7.86
CA THR A 258 18.25 -1.77 -7.31
C THR A 258 19.75 -1.73 -7.16
N ALA A 259 20.39 -0.71 -7.75
CA ALA A 259 21.82 -0.48 -7.68
C ALA A 259 22.08 0.88 -6.99
N LEU A 260 22.60 0.83 -5.77
CA LEU A 260 23.06 2.00 -5.01
C LEU A 260 24.56 2.22 -5.27
N GLU A 261 24.97 3.47 -5.40
CA GLU A 261 26.39 3.84 -5.48
C GLU A 261 27.14 3.35 -4.24
N LYS A 262 28.32 2.74 -4.44
CA LYS A 262 29.12 2.21 -3.35
C LYS A 262 29.82 3.34 -2.60
N ASP A 263 29.66 3.37 -1.28
CA ASP A 263 30.45 4.20 -0.38
C ASP A 263 31.21 3.31 0.61
N ARG A 264 32.50 3.61 0.83
CA ARG A 264 33.36 2.78 1.70
C ARG A 264 32.99 2.88 3.19
N GLN A 265 32.33 3.97 3.57
CA GLN A 265 31.90 4.19 4.96
C GLN A 265 30.54 3.56 5.25
N LEU A 266 29.78 3.24 4.21
CA LEU A 266 28.41 2.74 4.33
C LEU A 266 28.40 1.22 4.27
N LEU A 267 28.06 0.58 5.37
CA LEU A 267 27.87 -0.89 5.45
C LEU A 267 26.49 -1.33 4.93
N LEU A 268 25.99 -0.65 3.90
CA LEU A 268 24.72 -0.99 3.26
C LEU A 268 24.94 -1.88 2.04
N PRO A 269 24.01 -2.80 1.77
CA PRO A 269 23.99 -3.52 0.51
C PRO A 269 23.90 -2.53 -0.67
N THR A 270 24.80 -2.69 -1.64
CA THR A 270 24.79 -1.83 -2.83
C THR A 270 23.93 -2.37 -3.96
N ARG A 271 23.52 -3.63 -3.85
CA ARG A 271 22.66 -4.33 -4.82
C ARG A 271 21.53 -5.02 -4.09
N THR A 272 20.31 -4.78 -4.57
CA THR A 272 19.12 -5.48 -4.09
C THR A 272 18.39 -6.04 -5.30
N ASP A 273 18.07 -7.31 -5.26
CA ASP A 273 17.23 -7.95 -6.26
C ASP A 273 16.03 -8.63 -5.61
N MET A 274 14.89 -8.51 -6.27
CA MET A 274 13.63 -9.09 -5.84
C MET A 274 12.95 -9.76 -7.02
N LEU A 275 12.31 -10.90 -6.78
CA LEU A 275 11.52 -11.63 -7.75
C LEU A 275 10.24 -12.14 -7.08
N ASN A 276 9.10 -11.97 -7.73
CA ASN A 276 7.84 -12.59 -7.39
C ASN A 276 7.35 -13.41 -8.57
N LEU A 277 6.94 -14.63 -8.30
CA LEU A 277 6.21 -15.50 -9.23
C LEU A 277 4.88 -15.83 -8.57
N GLY A 278 3.78 -15.64 -9.28
CA GLY A 278 2.49 -15.87 -8.68
C GLY A 278 1.46 -16.44 -9.64
N MET A 279 0.45 -17.01 -9.05
CA MET A 279 -0.71 -17.54 -9.74
C MET A 279 -1.98 -17.38 -8.92
N ASP A 280 -3.11 -17.27 -9.61
CA ASP A 280 -4.42 -17.34 -8.98
C ASP A 280 -5.42 -18.13 -9.82
N TYR A 281 -6.35 -18.74 -9.11
CA TYR A 281 -7.45 -19.48 -9.71
C TYR A 281 -8.67 -19.45 -8.80
N THR A 282 -9.85 -19.41 -9.41
CA THR A 282 -11.12 -19.54 -8.68
C THR A 282 -11.73 -20.89 -9.01
N PHE A 283 -11.72 -21.78 -8.02
CA PHE A 283 -12.36 -23.11 -8.15
C PHE A 283 -13.87 -22.95 -8.08
N PRO A 284 -14.64 -23.65 -8.95
CA PRO A 284 -16.10 -23.63 -8.94
C PRO A 284 -16.67 -24.50 -7.82
N LEU A 285 -16.23 -24.24 -6.58
CA LEU A 285 -16.68 -24.94 -5.36
C LEU A 285 -17.67 -24.03 -4.62
N GLY A 286 -18.93 -24.43 -4.57
CA GLY A 286 -19.99 -23.62 -3.96
C GLY A 286 -20.07 -22.22 -4.56
N ASN A 287 -19.83 -21.19 -3.77
CA ASN A 287 -19.83 -19.79 -4.19
C ASN A 287 -18.53 -19.34 -4.87
N GLY A 288 -17.57 -20.23 -5.10
CA GLY A 288 -16.27 -19.93 -5.71
C GLY A 288 -15.14 -19.79 -4.66
N LEU A 289 -14.24 -20.77 -4.59
CA LEU A 289 -13.05 -20.69 -3.77
C LEU A 289 -11.91 -20.07 -4.56
N GLY A 290 -11.57 -18.81 -4.25
CA GLY A 290 -10.40 -18.13 -4.79
C GLY A 290 -9.13 -18.58 -4.08
N LEU A 291 -8.09 -18.94 -4.84
CA LEU A 291 -6.77 -19.27 -4.33
C LEU A 291 -5.73 -18.41 -5.05
N THR A 292 -4.85 -17.76 -4.28
CA THR A 292 -3.68 -17.03 -4.78
C THR A 292 -2.44 -17.62 -4.14
N LEU A 293 -1.41 -17.87 -4.94
CA LEU A 293 -0.11 -18.37 -4.49
C LEU A 293 0.98 -17.47 -5.02
N GLU A 294 1.95 -17.12 -4.18
CA GLU A 294 3.13 -16.34 -4.55
C GLU A 294 4.40 -16.94 -3.96
N TYR A 295 5.45 -16.99 -4.78
CA TYR A 295 6.82 -17.18 -4.34
C TYR A 295 7.55 -15.85 -4.49
N PHE A 296 8.16 -15.40 -3.40
CA PHE A 296 8.92 -14.16 -3.38
C PHE A 296 10.34 -14.42 -2.90
N ARG A 297 11.30 -13.94 -3.67
CA ARG A 297 12.72 -13.92 -3.30
C ARG A 297 13.15 -12.49 -3.10
N TYR A 298 13.81 -12.23 -2.00
CA TYR A 298 14.54 -11.00 -1.70
C TYR A 298 16.01 -11.32 -1.51
N HIS A 299 16.89 -10.51 -2.07
CA HIS A 299 18.33 -10.61 -1.84
C HIS A 299 18.94 -9.20 -1.79
N ALA A 300 19.89 -8.99 -0.87
CA ALA A 300 20.63 -7.74 -0.71
C ALA A 300 22.10 -8.04 -0.39
N GLY A 301 23.00 -7.46 -1.16
CA GLY A 301 24.45 -7.68 -1.05
C GLY A 301 25.27 -6.70 -1.87
N ASP A 302 26.51 -7.01 -2.11
CA ASP A 302 27.41 -6.22 -2.98
C ASP A 302 27.33 -6.62 -4.47
N ARG A 303 26.65 -7.73 -4.77
CA ARG A 303 26.42 -8.24 -6.13
C ARG A 303 24.97 -8.69 -6.24
N PHE A 304 24.40 -8.64 -7.45
CA PHE A 304 23.09 -9.21 -7.71
C PHE A 304 23.14 -10.74 -7.62
N PHE A 305 22.08 -11.34 -7.09
CA PHE A 305 21.79 -12.76 -7.04
C PHE A 305 22.72 -13.62 -6.18
N THR A 306 23.85 -13.10 -5.71
CA THR A 306 24.89 -13.86 -5.03
C THR A 306 25.51 -13.12 -3.85
N GLY A 307 25.84 -13.86 -2.78
CA GLY A 307 26.39 -13.31 -1.54
C GLY A 307 25.37 -12.47 -0.77
N GLY A 308 25.76 -11.93 0.39
CA GLY A 308 24.89 -11.07 1.19
C GLY A 308 23.78 -11.81 1.94
N ALA A 309 22.71 -11.09 2.26
CA ALA A 309 21.53 -11.59 2.97
C ALA A 309 20.35 -11.77 2.02
N GLY A 310 19.59 -12.84 2.22
CA GLY A 310 18.41 -13.10 1.41
C GLY A 310 17.28 -13.76 2.19
N ALA A 311 16.10 -13.70 1.64
CA ALA A 311 14.91 -14.37 2.16
C ALA A 311 14.06 -14.91 1.01
N ASN A 312 13.51 -16.10 1.22
CA ASN A 312 12.48 -16.66 0.36
C ASN A 312 11.18 -16.68 1.16
N VAL A 313 10.09 -16.32 0.53
CA VAL A 313 8.76 -16.31 1.13
C VAL A 313 7.80 -17.03 0.21
N LEU A 314 7.09 -18.01 0.75
CA LEU A 314 5.93 -18.60 0.10
C LEU A 314 4.69 -17.95 0.73
N ALA A 315 3.85 -17.34 -0.07
CA ALA A 315 2.62 -16.73 0.38
C ALA A 315 1.42 -17.40 -0.29
N SER A 316 0.36 -17.62 0.47
CA SER A 316 -0.90 -18.12 -0.02
C SER A 316 -2.06 -17.34 0.56
N MET A 317 -3.10 -17.14 -0.24
CA MET A 317 -4.36 -16.56 0.20
C MET A 317 -5.51 -17.38 -0.38
N ALA A 318 -6.35 -17.91 0.48
CA ALA A 318 -7.62 -18.53 0.10
C ALA A 318 -8.76 -17.61 0.53
N SER A 319 -9.74 -17.39 -0.34
CA SER A 319 -10.90 -16.54 -0.10
C SER A 319 -12.17 -17.25 -0.54
N TYR A 320 -13.17 -17.27 0.34
CA TYR A 320 -14.44 -17.92 0.06
C TYR A 320 -15.62 -17.01 0.46
N PRO A 321 -16.45 -16.60 -0.49
CA PRO A 321 -17.68 -15.85 -0.19
C PRO A 321 -18.73 -16.81 0.41
N LEU A 322 -19.04 -16.60 1.69
CA LEU A 322 -20.10 -17.37 2.39
C LEU A 322 -21.49 -16.93 1.93
N SER A 323 -21.63 -15.64 1.60
CA SER A 323 -22.84 -15.03 1.06
C SER A 323 -22.48 -13.82 0.20
N LEU A 324 -23.47 -13.07 -0.29
CA LEU A 324 -23.24 -11.84 -1.05
C LEU A 324 -22.54 -10.74 -0.23
N ILE A 325 -22.67 -10.79 1.09
CA ILE A 325 -22.11 -9.78 2.01
C ILE A 325 -21.03 -10.33 2.93
N ASP A 326 -20.89 -11.65 3.04
CA ASP A 326 -19.94 -12.30 3.94
C ASP A 326 -18.80 -12.95 3.14
N ASN A 327 -17.58 -12.71 3.55
CA ASN A 327 -16.40 -13.36 3.00
C ASN A 327 -15.48 -13.85 4.11
N VAL A 328 -14.89 -15.02 3.92
CA VAL A 328 -13.82 -15.55 4.78
C VAL A 328 -12.55 -15.68 3.96
N SER A 329 -11.44 -15.24 4.52
CA SER A 329 -10.13 -15.40 3.89
C SER A 329 -9.10 -15.92 4.88
N VAL A 330 -8.21 -16.76 4.38
CA VAL A 330 -7.03 -17.25 5.11
C VAL A 330 -5.80 -16.82 4.33
N MET A 331 -4.86 -16.18 5.01
CA MET A 331 -3.58 -15.78 4.42
C MET A 331 -2.45 -16.39 5.22
N THR A 332 -1.49 -17.01 4.54
CA THR A 332 -0.35 -17.68 5.15
C THR A 332 0.94 -17.26 4.46
N PHE A 333 1.94 -16.92 5.26
CA PHE A 333 3.32 -16.70 4.80
C PHE A 333 4.23 -17.72 5.47
N CYS A 334 5.02 -18.40 4.67
CA CYS A 334 6.05 -19.34 5.09
C CYS A 334 7.42 -18.78 4.69
N ILE A 335 8.29 -18.61 5.66
CA ILE A 335 9.63 -18.04 5.48
C ILE A 335 10.63 -19.11 5.94
N PRO A 336 11.17 -19.94 5.01
CA PRO A 336 12.22 -20.86 5.32
C PRO A 336 13.48 -20.12 5.78
N SER A 337 14.04 -20.50 6.92
CA SER A 337 15.27 -19.96 7.47
C SER A 337 16.13 -21.09 8.03
N PRO A 338 17.46 -21.01 8.00
CA PRO A 338 18.32 -22.04 8.59
C PRO A 338 17.95 -22.31 10.05
N GLY A 339 17.63 -23.56 10.38
CA GLY A 339 17.29 -24.00 11.72
C GLY A 339 15.85 -23.70 12.18
N ARG A 340 15.09 -22.84 11.49
CA ARG A 340 13.70 -22.52 11.85
C ARG A 340 12.91 -21.97 10.67
N THR A 341 11.78 -22.58 10.35
CA THR A 341 10.80 -21.98 9.43
C THR A 341 9.83 -21.09 10.21
N LEU A 342 9.65 -19.85 9.75
CA LEU A 342 8.72 -18.91 10.35
C LEU A 342 7.38 -18.98 9.59
N TRP A 343 6.29 -19.03 10.35
CA TRP A 343 4.94 -19.05 9.82
C TRP A 343 4.14 -17.85 10.33
N MET A 344 3.44 -17.18 9.42
CA MET A 344 2.48 -16.13 9.75
C MET A 344 1.14 -16.52 9.14
N ASN A 345 0.11 -16.59 9.96
CA ASN A 345 -1.23 -16.99 9.56
C ASN A 345 -2.24 -15.93 9.99
N TYR A 346 -3.12 -15.58 9.08
CA TYR A 346 -4.19 -14.62 9.28
C TYR A 346 -5.49 -15.23 8.80
N LEU A 347 -6.51 -15.22 9.66
CA LEU A 347 -7.88 -15.60 9.34
C LEU A 347 -8.72 -14.31 9.44
N SER A 348 -9.41 -13.97 8.38
CA SER A 348 -10.31 -12.81 8.36
C SER A 348 -11.70 -13.23 7.93
N TRP A 349 -12.69 -12.85 8.72
CA TRP A 349 -14.07 -12.80 8.30
C TRP A 349 -14.47 -11.35 8.09
N SER A 350 -15.17 -11.07 6.99
CA SER A 350 -15.68 -9.73 6.69
C SER A 350 -17.16 -9.80 6.31
N ARG A 351 -17.92 -8.80 6.79
CA ARG A 351 -19.30 -8.55 6.38
C ARG A 351 -19.42 -7.11 5.91
N THR A 352 -19.89 -6.94 4.68
CA THR A 352 -19.98 -5.62 4.04
C THR A 352 -21.43 -5.32 3.73
N TYR A 353 -21.93 -4.24 4.32
CA TYR A 353 -23.18 -3.58 3.98
C TYR A 353 -22.90 -2.40 3.03
N ASP A 354 -23.89 -1.63 2.63
CA ASP A 354 -23.74 -0.52 1.67
C ASP A 354 -22.63 0.46 2.09
N GLN A 355 -22.63 0.92 3.33
CA GLN A 355 -21.68 1.90 3.86
C GLN A 355 -20.81 1.36 5.00
N LEU A 356 -21.22 0.27 5.66
CA LEU A 356 -20.55 -0.29 6.83
C LEU A 356 -19.92 -1.63 6.50
N SER A 357 -18.64 -1.78 6.82
CA SER A 357 -17.96 -3.06 6.79
C SER A 357 -17.45 -3.44 8.17
N VAL A 358 -17.62 -4.70 8.52
CA VAL A 358 -17.17 -5.31 9.78
C VAL A 358 -16.12 -6.35 9.45
N TYR A 359 -14.99 -6.33 10.15
CA TYR A 359 -13.91 -7.31 10.00
C TYR A 359 -13.57 -7.93 11.33
N LEU A 360 -13.47 -9.25 11.37
CA LEU A 360 -12.95 -10.00 12.51
C LEU A 360 -11.69 -10.73 12.03
N ILE A 361 -10.54 -10.42 12.64
CA ILE A 361 -9.23 -10.90 12.19
C ILE A 361 -8.56 -11.62 13.34
N GLY A 362 -8.27 -12.91 13.15
CA GLY A 362 -7.38 -13.69 14.01
C GLY A 362 -6.00 -13.80 13.38
N PHE A 363 -4.94 -13.70 14.15
CA PHE A 363 -3.58 -13.77 13.62
C PHE A 363 -2.62 -14.52 14.56
N ILE A 364 -1.67 -15.22 13.93
CA ILE A 364 -0.56 -15.90 14.59
C ILE A 364 0.69 -15.60 13.76
N SER A 365 1.60 -14.80 14.31
CA SER A 365 2.87 -14.44 13.66
C SER A 365 4.00 -14.43 14.69
N PRO A 366 5.27 -14.51 14.27
CA PRO A 366 6.39 -14.27 15.18
C PRO A 366 6.34 -12.84 15.76
N GLU A 367 6.80 -12.68 16.99
CA GLU A 367 6.90 -11.36 17.65
C GLU A 367 8.01 -10.49 17.04
N ASP A 368 9.15 -11.12 16.72
CA ASP A 368 10.32 -10.49 16.13
C ASP A 368 10.63 -11.08 14.76
N ILE A 369 10.34 -10.36 13.70
CA ILE A 369 10.77 -10.72 12.35
C ILE A 369 11.85 -9.73 11.90
N ALA A 370 13.11 -10.10 12.08
CA ALA A 370 14.28 -9.34 11.61
C ALA A 370 14.51 -9.57 10.10
N LEU A 371 13.48 -9.47 9.26
CA LEU A 371 13.63 -9.67 7.83
C LEU A 371 13.48 -8.37 7.04
N PRO A 372 14.13 -8.27 5.86
CA PRO A 372 13.92 -7.19 4.92
C PRO A 372 12.49 -7.11 4.37
N VAL A 373 11.62 -8.02 4.75
CA VAL A 373 10.16 -7.94 4.56
C VAL A 373 9.56 -6.81 5.42
N MET A 374 10.36 -5.81 5.78
CA MET A 374 9.94 -4.62 6.54
C MET A 374 8.80 -3.84 5.90
N ALA A 375 8.56 -3.99 4.60
CA ALA A 375 7.40 -3.43 3.95
C ALA A 375 6.08 -4.00 4.53
N LEU A 376 6.09 -5.26 4.97
CA LEU A 376 4.95 -5.86 5.67
C LEU A 376 4.80 -5.35 7.11
N GLN A 377 5.84 -4.79 7.70
CA GLN A 377 5.84 -4.32 9.10
C GLN A 377 5.61 -2.81 9.26
N ARG A 378 5.79 -2.01 8.20
CA ARG A 378 5.62 -0.54 8.26
C ARG A 378 4.19 -0.09 8.55
N GLY A 379 3.20 -0.96 8.37
CA GLY A 379 1.78 -0.62 8.52
C GLY A 379 1.29 -0.54 9.95
N SER A 380 1.56 -1.50 10.78
CA SER A 380 1.20 -1.51 12.21
C SER A 380 1.84 -2.70 12.93
N ASN A 381 2.38 -2.50 14.12
CA ASN A 381 2.71 -3.58 15.05
C ASN A 381 1.46 -4.37 15.53
N GLY A 382 0.28 -4.00 15.04
CA GLY A 382 -1.00 -4.55 15.46
C GLY A 382 -1.21 -6.02 15.13
N PHE A 383 -0.42 -6.60 14.21
CA PHE A 383 -0.52 -8.00 13.79
C PHE A 383 0.71 -8.83 14.14
N ALA A 384 1.53 -8.39 15.09
CA ALA A 384 2.65 -9.17 15.62
C ALA A 384 2.17 -10.10 16.76
N GLY A 385 2.82 -11.25 16.93
CA GLY A 385 2.44 -12.24 17.93
C GLY A 385 1.14 -12.98 17.60
N LYS A 386 0.35 -13.26 18.61
CA LYS A 386 -0.96 -13.95 18.47
C LYS A 386 -2.04 -13.00 18.95
N GLY A 387 -3.18 -12.97 18.26
CA GLY A 387 -4.26 -12.09 18.71
C GLY A 387 -5.50 -12.14 17.84
N ILE A 388 -6.45 -11.31 18.26
CA ILE A 388 -7.71 -11.10 17.55
C ILE A 388 -8.02 -9.61 17.51
N GLN A 389 -8.55 -9.16 16.40
CA GLN A 389 -8.94 -7.76 16.18
C GLN A 389 -10.31 -7.68 15.55
N LEU A 390 -11.16 -6.82 16.08
CA LEU A 390 -12.41 -6.38 15.45
C LEU A 390 -12.18 -5.00 14.86
N MET A 391 -12.61 -4.80 13.61
CA MET A 391 -12.56 -3.50 12.95
C MET A 391 -13.91 -3.19 12.31
N LEU A 392 -14.31 -1.94 12.44
CA LEU A 392 -15.48 -1.36 11.77
C LEU A 392 -14.99 -0.28 10.80
N SER A 393 -15.51 -0.26 9.60
CA SER A 393 -15.23 0.78 8.60
C SER A 393 -16.54 1.32 8.03
N TYR A 394 -16.74 2.63 8.11
CA TYR A 394 -17.89 3.32 7.57
C TYR A 394 -17.46 4.28 6.46
N ASN A 395 -18.05 4.13 5.29
CA ASN A 395 -17.83 5.00 4.13
C ASN A 395 -19.07 5.88 3.92
N PHE A 396 -18.87 7.17 3.71
CA PHE A 396 -19.96 8.15 3.58
C PHE A 396 -19.72 9.08 2.40
#